data_bf8445a96643f88794d25c07531a5cb1
#
_entry.id   bf8445a96643f88794d25c07531a5cb1
#
_cell.length_a   1.000
_cell.length_b   1.000
_cell.length_c   1.000
_cell.angle_alpha   90.00
_cell.angle_beta   90.00
_cell.angle_gamma   90.00
#
_symmetry.space_group_name_H-M   'P 1'
#
loop_
_entity.id
_entity.type
_entity.pdbx_description
1 polymer ?
#
loop_
_entity_poly.entity_id
_entity_poly.type
_entity_poly.pdbx_seq_one_letter_code
_entity_poly.pdbx_strand_id
1 'polypeptide(L)'
;MRVLFVASYNKGYFAPFIVEQAKSVEAAGVGVGFFGLEGHGISGYLKSLPSLISKISKFRPDVIHAHYGLSGLLANLQRRVPVVTTYHGSDINEDDVLRFSKIAMRLSAFNIFVSQKNVDKAGAKKKFALIPCGVDIDNFEFQDKIAARRRLGWAEDCRKVLFAGAFDNAVKNSSLAIEAVSKLTGVDLIEMKGYSREQVATLMYASDAFLMTSFTEGSPQVVKEAMACGCPVVSVDVGDVADVTKGVDGCYITERNAEDVARKLKLALSFDGRTNGRDRIVELGLTDKLVASKIIEVYKSVLNDNTER
;
A
#
# COMPACT_ATOMS: atom_id res chain seq x y z
N MET A 1 11.18 -17.49 -15.48
CA MET A 1 11.66 -16.94 -14.21
C MET A 1 10.71 -17.35 -13.09
N ARG A 2 11.24 -17.75 -11.94
CA ARG A 2 10.50 -18.19 -10.76
C ARG A 2 10.88 -17.28 -9.58
N VAL A 3 9.92 -16.73 -8.89
CA VAL A 3 10.13 -15.79 -7.77
C VAL A 3 9.46 -16.32 -6.51
N LEU A 4 10.21 -16.36 -5.40
CA LEU A 4 9.68 -16.74 -4.10
C LEU A 4 9.37 -15.48 -3.27
N PHE A 5 8.09 -15.22 -3.04
CA PHE A 5 7.62 -14.16 -2.16
C PHE A 5 7.80 -14.59 -0.71
N VAL A 6 8.51 -13.77 0.08
CA VAL A 6 8.78 -14.01 1.51
C VAL A 6 8.21 -12.87 2.34
N ALA A 7 7.28 -13.16 3.21
CA ALA A 7 6.60 -12.18 4.05
C ALA A 7 6.13 -12.78 5.38
N SER A 8 5.73 -11.90 6.33
CA SER A 8 5.11 -12.34 7.58
C SER A 8 3.79 -13.09 7.33
N TYR A 9 3.59 -14.17 8.09
CA TYR A 9 2.39 -15.01 8.08
C TYR A 9 1.78 -15.17 9.48
N ASN A 10 2.12 -14.28 10.40
CA ASN A 10 1.73 -14.35 11.82
C ASN A 10 0.21 -14.32 12.06
N LYS A 11 -0.57 -13.88 11.08
CA LYS A 11 -2.04 -13.85 11.15
C LYS A 11 -2.69 -15.06 10.46
N GLY A 12 -1.89 -16.04 9.99
CA GLY A 12 -2.38 -17.17 9.19
C GLY A 12 -2.72 -16.80 7.73
N TYR A 13 -2.40 -15.57 7.29
CA TYR A 13 -2.54 -15.10 5.91
C TYR A 13 -1.47 -14.05 5.58
N PHE A 14 -1.17 -13.90 4.30
CA PHE A 14 -0.35 -12.80 3.78
C PHE A 14 -1.17 -11.52 3.66
N ALA A 15 -0.52 -10.38 3.85
CA ALA A 15 -1.19 -9.10 3.65
C ALA A 15 -1.77 -9.01 2.22
N PRO A 16 -3.04 -8.53 2.05
CA PRO A 16 -3.74 -8.55 0.76
C PRO A 16 -2.94 -7.93 -0.38
N PHE A 17 -2.28 -6.80 -0.15
CA PHE A 17 -1.49 -6.11 -1.18
C PHE A 17 -0.28 -6.94 -1.67
N ILE A 18 0.29 -7.83 -0.84
CA ILE A 18 1.37 -8.73 -1.25
C ILE A 18 0.81 -9.83 -2.17
N VAL A 19 -0.36 -10.36 -1.83
CA VAL A 19 -1.04 -11.37 -2.65
C VAL A 19 -1.45 -10.78 -4.00
N GLU A 20 -1.97 -9.57 -4.03
CA GLU A 20 -2.37 -8.86 -5.26
C GLU A 20 -1.16 -8.56 -6.14
N GLN A 21 -0.07 -8.05 -5.56
CA GLN A 21 1.17 -7.85 -6.31
C GLN A 21 1.71 -9.16 -6.90
N ALA A 22 1.67 -10.24 -6.12
CA ALA A 22 2.09 -11.57 -6.60
C ALA A 22 1.22 -12.07 -7.76
N LYS A 23 -0.10 -11.89 -7.69
CA LYS A 23 -1.03 -12.22 -8.79
C LYS A 23 -0.72 -11.43 -10.06
N SER A 24 -0.45 -10.13 -9.94
CA SER A 24 -0.13 -9.29 -11.09
C SER A 24 1.22 -9.66 -11.72
N VAL A 25 2.21 -10.05 -10.90
CA VAL A 25 3.50 -10.59 -11.35
C VAL A 25 3.31 -11.96 -12.02
N GLU A 26 2.46 -12.83 -11.48
CA GLU A 26 2.15 -14.14 -12.06
C GLU A 26 1.40 -14.01 -13.40
N ALA A 27 0.43 -13.09 -13.48
CA ALA A 27 -0.30 -12.78 -14.71
C ALA A 27 0.64 -12.27 -15.84
N ALA A 28 1.78 -11.68 -15.47
CA ALA A 28 2.82 -11.27 -16.41
C ALA A 28 3.81 -12.40 -16.79
N GLY A 29 3.50 -13.67 -16.47
CA GLY A 29 4.24 -14.86 -16.90
C GLY A 29 5.40 -15.28 -15.99
N VAL A 30 5.46 -14.77 -14.75
CA VAL A 30 6.45 -15.17 -13.74
C VAL A 30 5.88 -16.27 -12.85
N GLY A 31 6.60 -17.38 -12.66
CA GLY A 31 6.18 -18.40 -11.72
C GLY A 31 6.36 -17.94 -10.27
N VAL A 32 5.27 -17.80 -9.52
CA VAL A 32 5.27 -17.29 -8.15
C VAL A 32 5.10 -18.42 -7.14
N GLY A 33 5.87 -18.36 -6.06
CA GLY A 33 5.70 -19.17 -4.87
C GLY A 33 5.70 -18.31 -3.62
N PHE A 34 5.13 -18.81 -2.52
CA PHE A 34 5.08 -18.10 -1.25
C PHE A 34 5.83 -18.85 -0.15
N PHE A 35 6.42 -18.07 0.76
CA PHE A 35 6.96 -18.56 2.02
C PHE A 35 6.56 -17.60 3.16
N GLY A 36 5.80 -18.11 4.10
CA GLY A 36 5.34 -17.38 5.28
C GLY A 36 6.35 -17.45 6.42
N LEU A 37 6.65 -16.28 7.01
CA LEU A 37 7.46 -16.17 8.22
C LEU A 37 6.55 -16.08 9.43
N GLU A 38 6.77 -16.97 10.39
CA GLU A 38 6.03 -17.02 11.65
C GLU A 38 6.96 -16.67 12.83
N GLY A 39 6.37 -16.07 13.86
CA GLY A 39 7.07 -15.63 15.06
C GLY A 39 7.26 -14.12 15.13
N HIS A 40 7.76 -13.65 16.27
CA HIS A 40 7.94 -12.22 16.54
C HIS A 40 9.42 -11.84 16.59
N GLY A 41 9.75 -10.71 15.99
CA GLY A 41 11.09 -10.15 15.98
C GLY A 41 12.10 -11.07 15.25
N ILE A 42 13.38 -10.75 15.42
CA ILE A 42 14.47 -11.46 14.73
C ILE A 42 14.58 -12.92 15.19
N SER A 43 14.50 -13.17 16.49
CA SER A 43 14.63 -14.52 17.04
C SER A 43 13.53 -15.48 16.56
N GLY A 44 12.29 -14.97 16.45
CA GLY A 44 11.18 -15.71 15.89
C GLY A 44 11.43 -16.07 14.43
N TYR A 45 11.83 -15.09 13.64
CA TYR A 45 12.08 -15.28 12.20
C TYR A 45 13.29 -16.19 11.92
N LEU A 46 14.35 -16.14 12.73
CA LEU A 46 15.51 -17.01 12.56
C LEU A 46 15.15 -18.50 12.64
N LYS A 47 14.14 -18.87 13.41
CA LYS A 47 13.64 -20.25 13.48
C LYS A 47 13.06 -20.74 12.14
N SER A 48 12.63 -19.84 11.26
CA SER A 48 12.11 -20.16 9.93
C SER A 48 13.21 -20.39 8.88
N LEU A 49 14.49 -20.11 9.19
CA LEU A 49 15.57 -20.22 8.21
C LEU A 49 15.78 -21.63 7.63
N PRO A 50 15.76 -22.72 8.42
CA PRO A 50 15.88 -24.08 7.86
C PRO A 50 14.72 -24.41 6.90
N SER A 51 13.49 -24.00 7.26
CA SER A 51 12.31 -24.21 6.41
C SER A 51 12.37 -23.38 5.12
N LEU A 52 12.89 -22.14 5.19
CA LEU A 52 13.13 -21.31 4.00
C LEU A 52 14.15 -21.97 3.07
N ILE A 53 15.26 -22.49 3.59
CA ILE A 53 16.29 -23.20 2.79
C ILE A 53 15.67 -24.43 2.13
N SER A 54 14.86 -25.21 2.85
CA SER A 54 14.14 -26.35 2.29
C SER A 54 13.16 -25.92 1.17
N LYS A 55 12.41 -24.84 1.37
CA LYS A 55 11.51 -24.28 0.35
C LYS A 55 12.27 -23.84 -0.89
N ILE A 56 13.41 -23.16 -0.73
CA ILE A 56 14.28 -22.73 -1.83
C ILE A 56 14.76 -23.95 -2.63
N SER A 57 15.23 -24.99 -1.96
CA SER A 57 15.70 -26.22 -2.63
C SER A 57 14.61 -26.93 -3.43
N LYS A 58 13.37 -26.93 -2.94
CA LYS A 58 12.21 -27.55 -3.61
C LYS A 58 11.65 -26.67 -4.74
N PHE A 59 11.45 -25.39 -4.47
CA PHE A 59 10.86 -24.46 -5.43
C PHE A 59 11.84 -23.98 -6.48
N ARG A 60 13.15 -23.93 -6.17
CA ARG A 60 14.25 -23.46 -7.05
C ARG A 60 13.95 -22.09 -7.65
N PRO A 61 13.77 -21.05 -6.83
CA PRO A 61 13.52 -19.69 -7.33
C PRO A 61 14.79 -19.10 -7.95
N ASP A 62 14.63 -18.28 -8.99
CA ASP A 62 15.69 -17.46 -9.57
C ASP A 62 15.96 -16.21 -8.71
N VAL A 63 14.88 -15.66 -8.08
CA VAL A 63 14.91 -14.48 -7.20
C VAL A 63 14.02 -14.72 -5.98
N ILE A 64 14.43 -14.21 -4.83
CA ILE A 64 13.56 -14.08 -3.66
C ILE A 64 13.09 -12.62 -3.58
N HIS A 65 11.78 -12.40 -3.50
CA HIS A 65 11.20 -11.10 -3.23
C HIS A 65 10.69 -11.04 -1.80
N ALA A 66 11.44 -10.38 -0.93
CA ALA A 66 11.09 -10.22 0.47
C ALA A 66 10.31 -8.91 0.70
N HIS A 67 9.24 -8.98 1.48
CA HIS A 67 8.45 -7.82 1.88
C HIS A 67 8.72 -7.49 3.34
N TYR A 68 9.05 -6.22 3.59
CA TYR A 68 9.54 -5.65 4.85
C TYR A 68 10.98 -6.02 5.22
N GLY A 69 11.65 -5.11 5.94
CA GLY A 69 13.06 -5.21 6.26
C GLY A 69 13.47 -6.45 7.05
N LEU A 70 12.65 -6.90 8.02
CA LEU A 70 12.96 -8.13 8.78
C LEU A 70 12.85 -9.39 7.92
N SER A 71 11.88 -9.46 7.02
CA SER A 71 11.77 -10.56 6.04
C SER A 71 12.95 -10.55 5.09
N GLY A 72 13.34 -9.35 4.63
CA GLY A 72 14.53 -9.15 3.79
C GLY A 72 15.81 -9.58 4.49
N LEU A 73 15.96 -9.22 5.77
CA LEU A 73 17.13 -9.62 6.57
C LEU A 73 17.23 -11.16 6.63
N LEU A 74 16.16 -11.83 7.01
CA LEU A 74 16.14 -13.30 7.06
C LEU A 74 16.40 -13.94 5.69
N ALA A 75 15.71 -13.46 4.66
CA ALA A 75 15.87 -13.97 3.31
C ALA A 75 17.32 -13.87 2.82
N ASN A 76 18.05 -12.83 3.19
CA ASN A 76 19.44 -12.65 2.82
C ASN A 76 20.41 -13.62 3.53
N LEU A 77 20.04 -14.24 4.65
CA LEU A 77 20.93 -15.16 5.38
C LEU A 77 21.17 -16.47 4.62
N GLN A 78 20.31 -16.86 3.67
CA GLN A 78 20.47 -18.09 2.89
C GLN A 78 21.61 -18.02 1.85
N ARG A 79 22.02 -16.83 1.37
CA ARG A 79 23.20 -16.56 0.53
C ARG A 79 23.29 -17.32 -0.81
N ARG A 80 22.25 -18.02 -1.27
CA ARG A 80 22.26 -18.86 -2.49
C ARG A 80 21.53 -18.22 -3.66
N VAL A 81 20.45 -17.49 -3.35
CA VAL A 81 19.55 -16.86 -4.32
C VAL A 81 19.54 -15.37 -4.07
N PRO A 82 19.64 -14.50 -5.08
CA PRO A 82 19.58 -13.06 -4.90
C PRO A 82 18.25 -12.62 -4.32
N VAL A 83 18.30 -11.62 -3.42
CA VAL A 83 17.13 -11.10 -2.73
C VAL A 83 16.85 -9.68 -3.18
N VAL A 84 15.63 -9.43 -3.62
CA VAL A 84 15.02 -8.10 -3.77
C VAL A 84 14.18 -7.85 -2.53
N THR A 85 14.34 -6.70 -1.87
CA THR A 85 13.54 -6.36 -0.68
C THR A 85 12.71 -5.12 -0.93
N THR A 86 11.38 -5.21 -0.72
CA THR A 86 10.47 -4.06 -0.76
C THR A 86 10.15 -3.59 0.66
N TYR A 87 10.32 -2.27 0.89
CA TYR A 87 10.06 -1.59 2.16
C TYR A 87 8.73 -0.84 2.07
N HIS A 88 7.82 -1.11 3.05
CA HIS A 88 6.41 -0.70 2.98
C HIS A 88 6.02 0.45 3.93
N GLY A 89 6.94 1.01 4.66
CA GLY A 89 6.73 2.17 5.51
C GLY A 89 6.95 1.89 6.99
N SER A 90 6.23 1.00 7.66
CA SER A 90 6.42 0.71 9.09
C SER A 90 7.86 0.25 9.38
N ASP A 91 8.43 -0.52 8.50
CA ASP A 91 9.82 -1.01 8.57
C ASP A 91 10.90 0.08 8.34
N ILE A 92 10.49 1.25 7.90
CA ILE A 92 11.35 2.44 7.73
C ILE A 92 10.99 3.53 8.73
N ASN A 93 9.69 3.71 9.02
CA ASN A 93 9.20 4.80 9.83
C ASN A 93 9.40 4.58 11.33
N GLU A 94 9.48 3.32 11.77
CA GLU A 94 9.76 2.93 13.16
C GLU A 94 11.27 2.72 13.38
N ASP A 95 11.87 3.54 14.23
CA ASP A 95 13.35 3.58 14.38
C ASP A 95 13.92 2.25 14.91
N ASP A 96 13.17 1.54 15.75
CA ASP A 96 13.54 0.21 16.26
C ASP A 96 13.65 -0.86 15.17
N VAL A 97 12.85 -0.74 14.12
CA VAL A 97 12.84 -1.66 12.98
C VAL A 97 13.82 -1.19 11.90
N LEU A 98 13.95 0.12 11.71
CA LEU A 98 14.81 0.73 10.68
C LEU A 98 16.26 0.22 10.73
N ARG A 99 16.84 0.03 11.93
CA ARG A 99 18.20 -0.50 12.08
C ARG A 99 18.39 -1.85 11.40
N PHE A 100 17.39 -2.73 11.46
CA PHE A 100 17.43 -4.05 10.82
C PHE A 100 17.15 -3.95 9.33
N SER A 101 16.26 -3.04 8.94
CA SER A 101 16.00 -2.72 7.53
C SER A 101 17.28 -2.21 6.85
N LYS A 102 18.09 -1.37 7.53
CA LYS A 102 19.39 -0.92 7.01
C LYS A 102 20.39 -2.07 6.81
N ILE A 103 20.36 -3.11 7.64
CA ILE A 103 21.19 -4.31 7.42
C ILE A 103 20.67 -5.07 6.19
N ALA A 104 19.34 -5.29 6.09
CA ALA A 104 18.74 -5.92 4.94
C ALA A 104 19.09 -5.19 3.63
N MET A 105 19.01 -3.85 3.61
CA MET A 105 19.38 -3.02 2.46
C MET A 105 20.81 -3.26 1.96
N ARG A 106 21.76 -3.45 2.87
CA ARG A 106 23.16 -3.71 2.51
C ARG A 106 23.38 -5.11 1.95
N LEU A 107 22.57 -6.07 2.39
CA LEU A 107 22.68 -7.48 2.00
C LEU A 107 21.90 -7.79 0.73
N SER A 108 20.79 -7.09 0.49
CA SER A 108 19.92 -7.31 -0.67
C SER A 108 20.64 -6.98 -1.98
N ALA A 109 20.40 -7.77 -3.00
CA ALA A 109 20.87 -7.50 -4.35
C ALA A 109 20.26 -6.20 -4.88
N PHE A 110 18.98 -5.94 -4.55
CA PHE A 110 18.28 -4.72 -4.91
C PHE A 110 17.21 -4.36 -3.88
N ASN A 111 16.89 -3.06 -3.77
CA ASN A 111 15.92 -2.54 -2.82
C ASN A 111 14.79 -1.80 -3.55
N ILE A 112 13.56 -1.97 -3.11
CA ILE A 112 12.40 -1.23 -3.62
C ILE A 112 11.80 -0.44 -2.46
N PHE A 113 11.61 0.86 -2.67
CA PHE A 113 10.92 1.74 -1.73
C PHE A 113 9.59 2.18 -2.33
N VAL A 114 8.55 2.25 -1.49
CA VAL A 114 7.21 2.59 -1.95
C VAL A 114 6.91 4.08 -1.92
N SER A 115 7.76 4.91 -1.31
CA SER A 115 7.65 6.37 -1.30
C SER A 115 9.02 7.04 -1.21
N GLN A 116 9.12 8.28 -1.72
CA GLN A 116 10.34 9.09 -1.60
C GLN A 116 10.69 9.36 -0.13
N LYS A 117 9.69 9.59 0.72
CA LYS A 117 9.88 9.76 2.18
C LYS A 117 10.58 8.56 2.80
N ASN A 118 10.27 7.34 2.35
CA ASN A 118 10.98 6.15 2.81
C ASN A 118 12.43 6.09 2.31
N VAL A 119 12.70 6.49 1.08
CA VAL A 119 14.07 6.60 0.53
C VAL A 119 14.90 7.56 1.38
N ASP A 120 14.36 8.76 1.64
CA ASP A 120 15.04 9.81 2.37
C ASP A 120 15.33 9.40 3.82
N LYS A 121 14.32 8.85 4.54
CA LYS A 121 14.48 8.37 5.91
C LYS A 121 15.45 7.19 6.01
N ALA A 122 15.43 6.28 5.04
CA ALA A 122 16.36 5.17 4.96
C ALA A 122 17.80 5.63 4.66
N GLY A 123 17.97 6.77 3.99
CA GLY A 123 19.25 7.27 3.49
C GLY A 123 19.80 6.42 2.35
N ALA A 124 18.91 5.84 1.51
CA ALA A 124 19.31 4.99 0.40
C ALA A 124 19.93 5.84 -0.73
N LYS A 125 21.11 5.41 -1.25
CA LYS A 125 21.85 6.17 -2.27
C LYS A 125 22.09 5.39 -3.56
N LYS A 126 21.99 4.07 -3.55
CA LYS A 126 22.29 3.19 -4.69
C LYS A 126 21.58 1.84 -4.54
N LYS A 127 21.49 1.10 -5.64
CA LYS A 127 20.83 -0.22 -5.72
C LYS A 127 19.38 -0.18 -5.23
N PHE A 128 18.64 0.84 -5.62
CA PHE A 128 17.21 0.91 -5.31
C PHE A 128 16.40 1.49 -6.46
N ALA A 129 15.10 1.21 -6.41
CA ALA A 129 14.07 1.85 -7.22
C ALA A 129 12.94 2.37 -6.32
N LEU A 130 12.33 3.48 -6.74
CA LEU A 130 11.08 3.98 -6.19
C LEU A 130 9.92 3.38 -6.99
N ILE A 131 9.24 2.42 -6.39
CA ILE A 131 8.09 1.74 -7.01
C ILE A 131 6.95 1.75 -5.98
N PRO A 132 6.06 2.75 -6.02
CA PRO A 132 4.89 2.80 -5.14
C PRO A 132 3.97 1.59 -5.32
N CYS A 133 3.15 1.29 -4.31
CA CYS A 133 2.15 0.24 -4.42
C CYS A 133 1.16 0.56 -5.55
N GLY A 134 0.87 -0.44 -6.38
CA GLY A 134 -0.11 -0.33 -7.44
C GLY A 134 -1.54 -0.52 -6.94
N VAL A 135 -2.50 -0.22 -7.79
CA VAL A 135 -3.92 -0.50 -7.59
C VAL A 135 -4.47 -1.21 -8.83
N ASP A 136 -5.22 -2.28 -8.60
CA ASP A 136 -5.97 -2.93 -9.66
C ASP A 136 -7.22 -2.10 -9.98
N ILE A 137 -7.09 -1.23 -10.99
CA ILE A 137 -8.18 -0.34 -11.39
C ILE A 137 -9.34 -1.10 -12.02
N ASP A 138 -9.13 -2.30 -12.54
CA ASP A 138 -10.17 -3.11 -13.16
C ASP A 138 -11.16 -3.66 -12.12
N ASN A 139 -10.72 -3.84 -10.87
CA ASN A 139 -11.58 -4.19 -9.74
C ASN A 139 -12.48 -3.03 -9.24
N PHE A 140 -12.26 -1.82 -9.76
CA PHE A 140 -13.04 -0.63 -9.43
C PHE A 140 -13.82 -0.16 -10.66
N GLU A 141 -14.66 -1.06 -11.21
CA GLU A 141 -15.57 -0.72 -12.30
C GLU A 141 -16.52 0.40 -11.87
N PHE A 142 -16.84 1.28 -12.82
CA PHE A 142 -17.69 2.43 -12.56
C PHE A 142 -19.04 2.01 -11.98
N GLN A 143 -19.44 2.65 -10.90
CA GLN A 143 -20.77 2.53 -10.29
C GLN A 143 -21.39 3.92 -10.17
N ASP A 144 -22.65 4.02 -10.51
CA ASP A 144 -23.43 5.22 -10.24
C ASP A 144 -23.58 5.43 -8.72
N LYS A 145 -23.39 6.67 -8.26
CA LYS A 145 -23.40 7.02 -6.83
C LYS A 145 -24.73 6.69 -6.16
N ILE A 146 -25.84 6.97 -6.83
CA ILE A 146 -27.18 6.73 -6.28
C ILE A 146 -27.43 5.22 -6.21
N ALA A 147 -27.06 4.47 -7.24
CA ALA A 147 -27.15 3.02 -7.24
C ALA A 147 -26.29 2.38 -6.13
N ALA A 148 -25.07 2.89 -5.90
CA ALA A 148 -24.19 2.45 -4.81
C ALA A 148 -24.81 2.74 -3.43
N ARG A 149 -25.40 3.94 -3.23
CA ARG A 149 -26.12 4.31 -2.00
C ARG A 149 -27.30 3.39 -1.73
N ARG A 150 -28.13 3.11 -2.74
CA ARG A 150 -29.27 2.19 -2.61
C ARG A 150 -28.83 0.79 -2.19
N ARG A 151 -27.72 0.28 -2.74
CA ARG A 151 -27.13 -1.02 -2.31
C ARG A 151 -26.73 -1.05 -0.85
N LEU A 152 -26.28 0.11 -0.32
CA LEU A 152 -25.87 0.26 1.08
C LEU A 152 -27.02 0.65 2.01
N GLY A 153 -28.21 0.89 1.49
CA GLY A 153 -29.36 1.40 2.27
C GLY A 153 -29.16 2.84 2.74
N TRP A 154 -28.34 3.64 2.06
CA TRP A 154 -28.13 5.04 2.38
C TRP A 154 -29.14 5.95 1.69
N ALA A 155 -29.59 7.02 2.39
CA ALA A 155 -30.41 8.05 1.79
C ALA A 155 -29.61 8.79 0.69
N GLU A 156 -30.30 9.21 -0.37
CA GLU A 156 -29.67 9.84 -1.53
C GLU A 156 -29.10 11.25 -1.21
N ASP A 157 -29.73 11.96 -0.29
CA ASP A 157 -29.41 13.32 0.14
C ASP A 157 -28.43 13.40 1.34
N CYS A 158 -28.00 12.25 1.89
CA CYS A 158 -27.06 12.23 3.00
C CYS A 158 -25.63 12.56 2.57
N ARG A 159 -24.84 13.18 3.46
CA ARG A 159 -23.40 13.42 3.25
C ARG A 159 -22.58 12.39 4.02
N LYS A 160 -21.78 11.61 3.31
CA LYS A 160 -20.98 10.51 3.87
C LYS A 160 -19.51 10.73 3.58
N VAL A 161 -18.70 10.75 4.64
CA VAL A 161 -17.23 10.73 4.58
C VAL A 161 -16.76 9.34 4.95
N LEU A 162 -16.07 8.67 4.04
CA LEU A 162 -15.51 7.34 4.26
C LEU A 162 -14.14 7.46 4.92
N PHE A 163 -13.98 6.88 6.10
CA PHE A 163 -12.72 6.87 6.83
C PHE A 163 -11.79 5.73 6.36
N ALA A 164 -10.51 6.03 6.22
CA ALA A 164 -9.47 5.16 5.65
C ALA A 164 -9.07 3.96 6.54
N GLY A 165 -9.99 3.35 7.25
CA GLY A 165 -9.70 2.17 8.07
C GLY A 165 -10.68 1.95 9.21
N ALA A 166 -10.24 1.18 10.20
CA ALA A 166 -11.00 0.89 11.41
C ALA A 166 -10.73 1.96 12.48
N PHE A 167 -11.75 2.35 13.24
CA PHE A 167 -11.64 3.35 14.31
C PHE A 167 -10.77 2.88 15.48
N ASP A 168 -10.69 1.59 15.70
CA ASP A 168 -9.84 0.97 16.74
C ASP A 168 -8.38 0.77 16.31
N ASN A 169 -8.01 1.15 15.08
CA ASN A 169 -6.62 1.13 14.64
C ASN A 169 -5.92 2.45 15.00
N ALA A 170 -5.09 2.43 16.05
CA ALA A 170 -4.40 3.62 16.54
C ALA A 170 -3.56 4.33 15.47
N VAL A 171 -2.97 3.60 14.51
CA VAL A 171 -2.17 4.20 13.41
C VAL A 171 -3.02 5.10 12.53
N LYS A 172 -4.32 4.82 12.39
CA LYS A 172 -5.24 5.56 11.53
C LYS A 172 -5.70 6.90 12.13
N ASN A 173 -5.48 7.12 13.44
CA ASN A 173 -5.80 8.37 14.13
C ASN A 173 -7.27 8.81 13.94
N SER A 174 -8.19 7.89 14.26
CA SER A 174 -9.64 8.11 14.11
C SER A 174 -10.16 9.29 14.96
N SER A 175 -9.51 9.60 16.09
CA SER A 175 -9.87 10.73 16.95
C SER A 175 -9.85 12.06 16.20
N LEU A 176 -8.81 12.29 15.37
CA LEU A 176 -8.72 13.50 14.55
C LEU A 176 -9.84 13.55 13.50
N ALA A 177 -10.17 12.42 12.88
CA ALA A 177 -11.25 12.34 11.90
C ALA A 177 -12.62 12.62 12.54
N ILE A 178 -12.90 12.02 13.70
CA ILE A 178 -14.14 12.20 14.46
C ILE A 178 -14.28 13.67 14.89
N GLU A 179 -13.22 14.25 15.47
CA GLU A 179 -13.21 15.66 15.89
C GLU A 179 -13.45 16.61 14.69
N ALA A 180 -12.79 16.37 13.56
CA ALA A 180 -12.97 17.20 12.37
C ALA A 180 -14.39 17.11 11.80
N VAL A 181 -14.97 15.91 11.72
CA VAL A 181 -16.33 15.71 11.19
C VAL A 181 -17.38 16.28 12.16
N SER A 182 -17.15 16.24 13.48
CA SER A 182 -18.07 16.86 14.47
C SER A 182 -18.25 18.39 14.27
N LYS A 183 -17.33 19.05 13.57
CA LYS A 183 -17.42 20.48 13.19
C LYS A 183 -18.28 20.72 11.93
N LEU A 184 -18.81 19.67 11.32
CA LEU A 184 -19.61 19.72 10.09
C LEU A 184 -21.05 19.31 10.38
N THR A 185 -22.01 20.06 9.87
CA THR A 185 -23.43 19.77 10.08
C THR A 185 -23.92 18.79 9.02
N GLY A 186 -24.63 17.73 9.45
CA GLY A 186 -25.29 16.77 8.56
C GLY A 186 -24.31 15.88 7.77
N VAL A 187 -23.13 15.60 8.33
CA VAL A 187 -22.11 14.74 7.75
C VAL A 187 -21.86 13.55 8.65
N ASP A 188 -21.97 12.36 8.10
CA ASP A 188 -21.66 11.11 8.79
C ASP A 188 -20.26 10.60 8.43
N LEU A 189 -19.51 10.17 9.43
CA LEU A 189 -18.23 9.49 9.25
C LEU A 189 -18.46 7.96 9.23
N ILE A 190 -18.09 7.30 8.13
CA ILE A 190 -18.29 5.88 7.92
C ILE A 190 -16.96 5.14 8.10
N GLU A 191 -16.92 4.21 9.03
CA GLU A 191 -15.77 3.33 9.26
C GLU A 191 -15.63 2.30 8.16
N MET A 192 -14.41 2.07 7.66
CA MET A 192 -14.12 1.04 6.67
C MET A 192 -13.58 -0.22 7.37
N LYS A 193 -14.45 -0.94 8.09
CA LYS A 193 -14.11 -2.17 8.82
C LYS A 193 -15.10 -3.28 8.49
N GLY A 194 -14.57 -4.49 8.24
CA GLY A 194 -15.40 -5.68 8.02
C GLY A 194 -16.01 -5.80 6.63
N TYR A 195 -15.65 -4.93 5.69
CA TYR A 195 -16.15 -4.98 4.32
C TYR A 195 -15.24 -5.83 3.42
N SER A 196 -15.84 -6.54 2.47
CA SER A 196 -15.12 -7.20 1.37
C SER A 196 -14.54 -6.16 0.39
N ARG A 197 -13.62 -6.59 -0.47
CA ARG A 197 -13.02 -5.74 -1.50
C ARG A 197 -14.07 -5.08 -2.41
N GLU A 198 -15.08 -5.84 -2.84
CA GLU A 198 -16.19 -5.37 -3.66
C GLU A 198 -17.06 -4.33 -2.91
N GLN A 199 -17.33 -4.57 -1.64
CA GLN A 199 -18.06 -3.64 -0.80
C GLN A 199 -17.28 -2.33 -0.57
N VAL A 200 -15.95 -2.39 -0.46
CA VAL A 200 -15.10 -1.20 -0.36
C VAL A 200 -15.23 -0.33 -1.61
N ALA A 201 -15.24 -0.91 -2.81
CA ALA A 201 -15.50 -0.17 -4.04
C ALA A 201 -16.88 0.53 -4.00
N THR A 202 -17.91 -0.20 -3.59
CA THR A 202 -19.28 0.36 -3.44
C THR A 202 -19.32 1.51 -2.43
N LEU A 203 -18.63 1.37 -1.29
CA LEU A 203 -18.51 2.45 -0.29
C LEU A 203 -17.83 3.70 -0.88
N MET A 204 -16.76 3.54 -1.65
CA MET A 204 -16.03 4.65 -2.27
C MET A 204 -16.90 5.37 -3.33
N TYR A 205 -17.68 4.61 -4.12
CA TYR A 205 -18.62 5.21 -5.06
C TYR A 205 -19.80 5.89 -4.38
N ALA A 206 -20.30 5.37 -3.26
CA ALA A 206 -21.42 5.93 -2.52
C ALA A 206 -21.06 7.19 -1.71
N SER A 207 -19.77 7.34 -1.33
CA SER A 207 -19.30 8.41 -0.47
C SER A 207 -19.09 9.73 -1.22
N ASP A 208 -19.17 10.83 -0.45
CA ASP A 208 -18.95 12.20 -0.94
C ASP A 208 -17.48 12.61 -0.83
N ALA A 209 -16.77 12.05 0.16
CA ALA A 209 -15.34 12.24 0.33
C ALA A 209 -14.73 11.03 1.04
N PHE A 210 -13.43 10.82 0.79
CA PHE A 210 -12.59 9.87 1.48
C PHE A 210 -11.63 10.63 2.40
N LEU A 211 -11.51 10.21 3.67
CA LEU A 211 -10.68 10.88 4.68
C LEU A 211 -9.62 9.93 5.23
N MET A 212 -8.35 10.37 5.19
CA MET A 212 -7.23 9.70 5.82
C MET A 212 -6.46 10.61 6.77
N THR A 213 -6.39 10.24 8.05
CA THR A 213 -5.73 11.00 9.12
C THR A 213 -4.55 10.27 9.75
N SER A 214 -4.06 9.20 9.11
CA SER A 214 -3.03 8.30 9.63
C SER A 214 -1.78 9.04 10.13
N PHE A 215 -1.18 8.52 11.21
CA PHE A 215 0.11 9.04 11.70
C PHE A 215 1.25 8.71 10.74
N THR A 216 1.20 7.55 10.11
CA THR A 216 2.24 7.07 9.19
C THR A 216 1.67 6.10 8.17
N GLU A 217 2.21 6.16 6.95
CA GLU A 217 1.94 5.23 5.85
C GLU A 217 3.22 5.09 4.99
N GLY A 218 3.24 4.08 4.14
CA GLY A 218 4.28 3.95 3.11
C GLY A 218 3.79 4.43 1.75
N SER A 219 2.82 3.70 1.19
CA SER A 219 2.15 3.99 -0.08
C SER A 219 0.73 3.43 0.03
N PRO A 220 -0.21 4.18 0.64
CA PRO A 220 -1.53 3.66 0.99
C PRO A 220 -2.36 3.36 -0.25
N GLN A 221 -2.59 2.08 -0.53
CA GLN A 221 -3.41 1.63 -1.67
C GLN A 221 -4.82 2.20 -1.59
N VAL A 222 -5.39 2.30 -0.39
CA VAL A 222 -6.76 2.76 -0.18
C VAL A 222 -7.01 4.19 -0.71
N VAL A 223 -5.99 5.06 -0.72
CA VAL A 223 -6.07 6.39 -1.35
C VAL A 223 -6.17 6.24 -2.87
N LYS A 224 -5.35 5.38 -3.45
CA LYS A 224 -5.37 5.11 -4.90
C LYS A 224 -6.68 4.43 -5.33
N GLU A 225 -7.25 3.58 -4.48
CA GLU A 225 -8.57 2.98 -4.66
C GLU A 225 -9.67 4.05 -4.66
N ALA A 226 -9.64 4.99 -3.71
CA ALA A 226 -10.57 6.11 -3.70
C ALA A 226 -10.42 6.99 -4.95
N MET A 227 -9.18 7.27 -5.38
CA MET A 227 -8.90 7.98 -6.63
C MET A 227 -9.39 7.21 -7.85
N ALA A 228 -9.21 5.88 -7.91
CA ALA A 228 -9.71 5.02 -8.99
C ALA A 228 -11.25 5.05 -9.10
N CYS A 229 -11.94 5.23 -7.97
CA CYS A 229 -13.40 5.45 -7.92
C CYS A 229 -13.79 6.91 -8.20
N GLY A 230 -12.84 7.81 -8.40
CA GLY A 230 -13.09 9.25 -8.54
C GLY A 230 -13.65 9.89 -7.27
N CYS A 231 -13.48 9.29 -6.10
CA CYS A 231 -13.91 9.86 -4.83
C CYS A 231 -13.00 11.02 -4.42
N PRO A 232 -13.52 12.20 -4.06
CA PRO A 232 -12.71 13.29 -3.51
C PRO A 232 -11.93 12.83 -2.28
N VAL A 233 -10.64 13.17 -2.20
CA VAL A 233 -9.75 12.72 -1.12
C VAL A 233 -9.30 13.89 -0.25
N VAL A 234 -9.43 13.73 1.07
CA VAL A 234 -8.79 14.59 2.06
C VAL A 234 -7.82 13.74 2.88
N SER A 235 -6.56 14.11 2.90
CA SER A 235 -5.55 13.33 3.60
C SER A 235 -4.48 14.19 4.23
N VAL A 236 -3.95 13.76 5.36
CA VAL A 236 -2.67 14.25 5.87
C VAL A 236 -1.53 13.80 4.95
N ASP A 237 -0.43 14.55 4.94
CA ASP A 237 0.73 14.24 4.11
C ASP A 237 1.56 13.09 4.68
N VAL A 238 1.20 11.85 4.33
CA VAL A 238 1.90 10.61 4.70
C VAL A 238 2.19 9.74 3.47
N GLY A 239 3.28 9.00 3.53
CA GLY A 239 3.71 8.15 2.41
C GLY A 239 3.86 8.95 1.11
N ASP A 240 3.26 8.44 0.04
CA ASP A 240 3.24 9.05 -1.30
C ASP A 240 1.96 9.85 -1.62
N VAL A 241 1.09 10.11 -0.63
CA VAL A 241 -0.24 10.67 -0.87
C VAL A 241 -0.18 12.04 -1.55
N ALA A 242 0.69 12.94 -1.07
CA ALA A 242 0.82 14.27 -1.69
C ALA A 242 1.27 14.19 -3.16
N ASP A 243 2.14 13.24 -3.49
CA ASP A 243 2.64 13.05 -4.85
C ASP A 243 1.56 12.51 -5.80
N VAL A 244 0.80 11.51 -5.33
CA VAL A 244 -0.23 10.87 -6.16
C VAL A 244 -1.48 11.75 -6.35
N THR A 245 -1.85 12.56 -5.34
CA THR A 245 -3.02 13.45 -5.42
C THR A 245 -2.73 14.81 -6.04
N LYS A 246 -1.45 15.12 -6.29
CA LYS A 246 -1.04 16.42 -6.86
C LYS A 246 -1.69 16.68 -8.21
N GLY A 247 -2.40 17.80 -8.32
CA GLY A 247 -3.07 18.23 -9.55
C GLY A 247 -4.39 17.52 -9.84
N VAL A 248 -4.92 16.77 -8.87
CA VAL A 248 -6.25 16.16 -8.98
C VAL A 248 -7.26 17.07 -8.27
N ASP A 249 -8.21 17.61 -9.02
CA ASP A 249 -9.27 18.46 -8.45
C ASP A 249 -10.16 17.62 -7.51
N GLY A 250 -10.58 18.24 -6.40
CA GLY A 250 -11.33 17.56 -5.36
C GLY A 250 -10.45 16.76 -4.36
N CYS A 251 -9.13 16.71 -4.57
CA CYS A 251 -8.18 16.10 -3.64
C CYS A 251 -7.40 17.17 -2.88
N TYR A 252 -7.30 17.03 -1.56
CA TYR A 252 -6.71 18.04 -0.69
C TYR A 252 -5.78 17.41 0.34
N ILE A 253 -4.58 17.98 0.47
CA ILE A 253 -3.68 17.70 1.58
C ILE A 253 -4.01 18.63 2.72
N THR A 254 -4.07 18.12 3.94
CA THR A 254 -4.42 18.83 5.17
C THR A 254 -3.32 18.73 6.21
N GLU A 255 -3.25 19.71 7.07
CA GLU A 255 -2.47 19.63 8.30
C GLU A 255 -3.15 18.68 9.31
N ARG A 256 -2.38 18.21 10.28
CA ARG A 256 -2.88 17.26 11.29
C ARG A 256 -3.55 18.00 12.45
N ASN A 257 -4.58 18.79 12.15
CA ASN A 257 -5.46 19.45 13.11
C ASN A 257 -6.90 19.42 12.60
N ALA A 258 -7.86 19.41 13.52
CA ALA A 258 -9.27 19.20 13.21
C ALA A 258 -9.89 20.36 12.40
N GLU A 259 -9.39 21.57 12.58
CA GLU A 259 -9.86 22.79 11.90
C GLU A 259 -9.53 22.72 10.40
N ASP A 260 -8.28 22.37 10.05
CA ASP A 260 -7.86 22.30 8.65
C ASP A 260 -8.48 21.08 7.96
N VAL A 261 -8.56 19.91 8.64
CA VAL A 261 -9.28 18.75 8.13
C VAL A 261 -10.74 19.08 7.83
N ALA A 262 -11.46 19.72 8.76
CA ALA A 262 -12.85 20.12 8.55
C ALA A 262 -13.00 21.12 7.40
N ARG A 263 -12.08 22.09 7.29
CA ARG A 263 -12.05 23.06 6.19
C ARG A 263 -11.85 22.38 4.84
N LYS A 264 -10.93 21.44 4.74
CA LYS A 264 -10.67 20.68 3.50
C LYS A 264 -11.80 19.71 3.17
N LEU A 265 -12.43 19.10 4.19
CA LEU A 265 -13.63 18.30 3.98
C LEU A 265 -14.78 19.12 3.41
N LYS A 266 -14.99 20.37 3.86
CA LYS A 266 -16.01 21.27 3.27
C LYS A 266 -15.77 21.47 1.77
N LEU A 267 -14.52 21.66 1.35
CA LEU A 267 -14.18 21.80 -0.07
C LEU A 267 -14.45 20.51 -0.84
N ALA A 268 -14.04 19.35 -0.30
CA ALA A 268 -14.27 18.05 -0.92
C ALA A 268 -15.77 17.71 -1.03
N LEU A 269 -16.57 18.02 0.01
CA LEU A 269 -18.01 17.81 0.05
C LEU A 269 -18.80 18.76 -0.87
N SER A 270 -18.21 19.90 -1.28
CA SER A 270 -18.78 20.83 -2.25
C SER A 270 -18.27 20.62 -3.66
N PHE A 271 -17.35 19.65 -3.86
CA PHE A 271 -16.88 19.28 -5.19
C PHE A 271 -18.00 18.58 -5.97
N ASP A 272 -18.29 19.04 -7.17
CA ASP A 272 -19.33 18.47 -8.00
C ASP A 272 -18.80 17.33 -8.88
N GLY A 273 -19.51 16.21 -8.89
CA GLY A 273 -19.18 15.04 -9.69
C GLY A 273 -18.11 14.15 -9.09
N ARG A 274 -17.26 13.62 -9.97
CA ARG A 274 -16.15 12.70 -9.64
C ARG A 274 -14.82 13.29 -10.09
N THR A 275 -13.76 13.01 -9.33
CA THR A 275 -12.41 13.46 -9.66
C THR A 275 -11.83 12.70 -10.84
N ASN A 276 -10.83 13.26 -11.51
CA ASN A 276 -10.03 12.58 -12.53
C ASN A 276 -8.89 11.73 -11.91
N GLY A 277 -9.05 11.31 -10.66
CA GLY A 277 -8.05 10.52 -9.94
C GLY A 277 -7.67 9.21 -10.63
N ARG A 278 -8.61 8.56 -11.35
CA ARG A 278 -8.35 7.35 -12.13
C ARG A 278 -7.34 7.60 -13.25
N ASP A 279 -7.50 8.68 -14.00
CA ASP A 279 -6.58 9.05 -15.06
C ASP A 279 -5.19 9.35 -14.49
N ARG A 280 -5.15 10.04 -13.34
CA ARG A 280 -3.91 10.32 -12.62
C ARG A 280 -3.16 9.05 -12.19
N ILE A 281 -3.85 8.01 -11.74
CA ILE A 281 -3.25 6.70 -11.43
C ILE A 281 -2.59 6.09 -12.68
N VAL A 282 -3.26 6.18 -13.82
CA VAL A 282 -2.72 5.68 -15.11
C VAL A 282 -1.50 6.48 -15.55
N GLU A 283 -1.56 7.81 -15.53
CA GLU A 283 -0.46 8.71 -15.87
C GLU A 283 0.81 8.44 -15.06
N LEU A 284 0.65 8.21 -13.75
CA LEU A 284 1.75 7.90 -12.85
C LEU A 284 2.29 6.46 -13.01
N GLY A 285 1.62 5.63 -13.83
CA GLY A 285 1.98 4.23 -14.01
C GLY A 285 1.83 3.42 -12.72
N LEU A 286 0.74 3.68 -11.96
CA LEU A 286 0.42 3.07 -10.68
C LEU A 286 -0.69 2.00 -10.78
N THR A 287 -1.04 1.57 -11.99
CA THR A 287 -1.85 0.36 -12.13
C THR A 287 -1.04 -0.85 -11.69
N ASP A 288 -1.69 -1.86 -11.13
CA ASP A 288 -1.05 -3.09 -10.69
C ASP A 288 -0.21 -3.76 -11.80
N LYS A 289 -0.73 -3.77 -13.04
CA LYS A 289 -0.04 -4.31 -14.23
C LYS A 289 1.27 -3.57 -14.54
N LEU A 290 1.26 -2.23 -14.49
CA LEU A 290 2.46 -1.43 -14.74
C LEU A 290 3.46 -1.53 -13.60
N VAL A 291 2.98 -1.58 -12.36
CA VAL A 291 3.83 -1.80 -11.18
C VAL A 291 4.47 -3.19 -11.23
N ALA A 292 3.71 -4.23 -11.59
CA ALA A 292 4.27 -5.58 -11.78
C ALA A 292 5.36 -5.60 -12.86
N SER A 293 5.15 -4.90 -13.97
CA SER A 293 6.17 -4.78 -15.04
C SER A 293 7.45 -4.12 -14.52
N LYS A 294 7.35 -3.01 -13.77
CA LYS A 294 8.52 -2.34 -13.15
C LYS A 294 9.28 -3.28 -12.19
N ILE A 295 8.55 -4.06 -11.40
CA ILE A 295 9.14 -5.03 -10.47
C ILE A 295 9.85 -6.16 -11.24
N ILE A 296 9.26 -6.65 -12.32
CA ILE A 296 9.86 -7.70 -13.17
C ILE A 296 11.15 -7.18 -13.82
N GLU A 297 11.23 -5.92 -14.23
CA GLU A 297 12.47 -5.32 -14.74
C GLU A 297 13.57 -5.30 -13.65
N VAL A 298 13.21 -5.04 -12.39
CA VAL A 298 14.17 -5.16 -11.27
C VAL A 298 14.68 -6.60 -11.15
N TYR A 299 13.81 -7.61 -11.26
CA TYR A 299 14.25 -9.00 -11.21
C TYR A 299 15.22 -9.36 -12.34
N LYS A 300 14.91 -8.91 -13.57
CA LYS A 300 15.78 -9.14 -14.74
C LYS A 300 17.13 -8.47 -14.55
N SER A 301 17.18 -7.22 -14.05
CA SER A 301 18.46 -6.53 -13.82
C SER A 301 19.30 -7.27 -12.77
N VAL A 302 18.71 -7.73 -11.68
CA VAL A 302 19.39 -8.50 -10.63
C VAL A 302 19.97 -9.82 -11.17
N LEU A 303 19.28 -10.49 -12.07
CA LEU A 303 19.76 -11.75 -12.67
C LEU A 303 20.91 -11.49 -13.66
N ASN A 304 20.84 -10.44 -14.47
CA ASN A 304 21.91 -10.07 -15.40
C ASN A 304 23.21 -9.69 -14.66
N ASP A 305 23.10 -8.87 -13.60
CA ASP A 305 24.26 -8.49 -12.77
C ASP A 305 24.96 -9.68 -12.12
N ASN A 306 24.24 -10.79 -11.87
CA ASN A 306 24.81 -12.03 -11.32
C ASN A 306 25.44 -12.95 -12.37
N THR A 307 25.11 -12.80 -13.66
CA THR A 307 25.70 -13.60 -14.75
C THR A 307 27.05 -13.03 -15.18
N GLU A 308 27.32 -11.76 -14.90
CA GLU A 308 28.58 -11.08 -15.25
C GLU A 308 29.65 -11.18 -14.14
N ARG A 309 29.34 -11.83 -13.00
CA ARG A 309 30.27 -12.08 -11.89
C ARG A 309 30.73 -13.53 -11.83
#